data_4af0e8584337b6d3314e569be3230399
#
_entry.id   4af0e8584337b6d3314e569be3230399
#
_cell.length_a   1.000
_cell.length_b   1.000
_cell.length_c   1.000
_cell.angle_alpha   90.00
_cell.angle_beta   90.00
_cell.angle_gamma   90.00
#
_symmetry.space_group_name_H-M   'P 1'
#
loop_
_entity.id
_entity.type
_entity.pdbx_description
1 polymer ?
#
loop_
_entity_poly.entity_id
_entity_poly.type
_entity_poly.pdbx_seq_one_letter_code
_entity_poly.pdbx_strand_id
1 'polypeptide(L)'
;MQVKIKKLHSEVNLPVYKTIGAACADIQAFFKYKSLDEIMCIPNKEYTYKRVYDYYDEKEEKVCLEKLVLCPGDRMLIPTSICMEIPEGYEIVIRPRSGLAFKESFLVVTGTIDCDYRGEIFISVYNNSKRDFITINNLDRIAQVKFQKAEQCEFIEGELSDTERGDGGFGHTGK
;
A
#
# COMPACT_ATOMS: atom_id res chain seq x y z
N MET A 1 12.46 4.30 -18.85
CA MET A 1 13.10 4.06 -17.51
C MET A 1 12.93 2.60 -17.14
N GLN A 2 13.94 1.97 -16.60
CA GLN A 2 13.88 0.58 -16.10
C GLN A 2 14.02 0.61 -14.57
N VAL A 3 13.23 -0.23 -13.89
CA VAL A 3 13.26 -0.41 -12.43
C VAL A 3 13.53 -1.87 -12.16
N LYS A 4 14.59 -2.15 -11.40
CA LYS A 4 14.89 -3.52 -11.01
C LYS A 4 13.98 -3.94 -9.86
N ILE A 5 13.45 -5.16 -9.94
CA ILE A 5 12.57 -5.73 -8.92
C ILE A 5 13.15 -7.05 -8.46
N LYS A 6 13.30 -7.18 -7.13
CA LYS A 6 13.58 -8.45 -6.47
C LYS A 6 12.27 -9.03 -5.95
N LYS A 7 11.91 -10.19 -6.44
CA LYS A 7 10.82 -11.01 -5.89
C LYS A 7 11.37 -11.83 -4.73
N LEU A 8 10.71 -11.81 -3.59
CA LEU A 8 11.08 -12.62 -2.43
C LEU A 8 10.54 -14.05 -2.57
N HIS A 9 9.60 -14.27 -3.49
CA HIS A 9 9.06 -15.60 -3.83
C HIS A 9 8.77 -15.71 -5.34
N SER A 10 8.94 -16.91 -5.91
CA SER A 10 8.75 -17.15 -7.36
C SER A 10 7.33 -16.91 -7.87
N GLU A 11 6.32 -17.20 -7.04
CA GLU A 11 4.89 -17.02 -7.37
C GLU A 11 4.45 -15.55 -7.46
N VAL A 12 5.25 -14.61 -6.94
CA VAL A 12 4.92 -13.18 -6.96
C VAL A 12 4.93 -12.66 -8.38
N ASN A 13 3.92 -11.89 -8.76
CA ASN A 13 3.88 -11.20 -10.04
C ASN A 13 4.47 -9.79 -9.95
N LEU A 14 5.11 -9.36 -11.03
CA LEU A 14 5.56 -7.96 -11.14
C LEU A 14 4.35 -7.00 -11.21
N PRO A 15 4.49 -5.77 -10.74
CA PRO A 15 3.47 -4.74 -10.95
C PRO A 15 3.18 -4.53 -12.43
N VAL A 16 1.90 -4.35 -12.79
CA VAL A 16 1.46 -4.31 -14.19
C VAL A 16 0.59 -3.08 -14.47
N TYR A 17 0.97 -2.31 -15.49
CA TYR A 17 0.09 -1.33 -16.11
C TYR A 17 -1.00 -2.04 -16.91
N LYS A 18 -2.26 -1.82 -16.57
CA LYS A 18 -3.39 -2.54 -17.21
C LYS A 18 -3.77 -2.02 -18.58
N THR A 19 -3.42 -0.78 -18.89
CA THR A 19 -3.63 -0.15 -20.20
C THR A 19 -2.40 0.67 -20.56
N ILE A 20 -2.24 0.99 -21.87
CA ILE A 20 -1.12 1.80 -22.36
C ILE A 20 -1.11 3.23 -21.77
N GLY A 21 -2.27 3.75 -21.40
CA GLY A 21 -2.43 5.07 -20.80
C GLY A 21 -2.51 5.06 -19.28
N ALA A 22 -2.31 3.92 -18.62
CA ALA A 22 -2.39 3.85 -17.16
C ALA A 22 -1.24 4.63 -16.51
N ALA A 23 -1.57 5.50 -15.54
CA ALA A 23 -0.60 6.29 -14.80
C ALA A 23 0.04 5.50 -13.63
N CYS A 24 -0.57 4.38 -13.24
CA CYS A 24 -0.12 3.55 -12.11
C CYS A 24 -0.11 2.07 -12.52
N ALA A 25 0.81 1.30 -11.94
CA ALA A 25 0.83 -0.14 -12.06
C ALA A 25 0.15 -0.80 -10.85
N ASP A 26 -0.68 -1.83 -11.08
CA ASP A 26 -1.28 -2.59 -9.98
C ASP A 26 -0.22 -3.41 -9.25
N ILE A 27 -0.28 -3.44 -7.91
CA ILE A 27 0.52 -4.29 -7.03
C ILE A 27 -0.38 -5.23 -6.24
N GLN A 28 0.10 -6.45 -6.01
CA GLN A 28 -0.66 -7.53 -5.39
C GLN A 28 -0.22 -7.79 -3.95
N ALA A 29 -1.14 -8.27 -3.13
CA ALA A 29 -0.84 -8.88 -1.85
C ALA A 29 -0.12 -10.21 -2.06
N PHE A 30 0.90 -10.51 -1.26
CA PHE A 30 1.49 -11.84 -1.22
C PHE A 30 2.00 -12.15 0.19
N PHE A 31 1.30 -13.04 0.86
CA PHE A 31 1.54 -13.41 2.26
C PHE A 31 1.51 -14.93 2.50
N LYS A 32 1.33 -15.74 1.45
CA LYS A 32 1.19 -17.21 1.55
C LYS A 32 2.24 -17.87 2.45
N TYR A 33 3.50 -17.42 2.36
CA TYR A 33 4.62 -17.99 3.08
C TYR A 33 5.15 -17.11 4.22
N LYS A 34 4.36 -16.13 4.64
CA LYS A 34 4.68 -15.28 5.79
C LYS A 34 4.33 -15.97 7.10
N SER A 35 5.07 -15.69 8.14
CA SER A 35 4.68 -16.07 9.50
C SER A 35 3.56 -15.16 10.01
N LEU A 36 2.84 -15.60 11.03
CA LEU A 36 1.78 -14.78 11.66
C LEU A 36 2.33 -13.46 12.22
N ASP A 37 3.56 -13.47 12.73
CA ASP A 37 4.22 -12.29 13.29
C ASP A 37 4.60 -11.24 12.26
N GLU A 38 4.72 -11.64 10.98
CA GLU A 38 4.97 -10.72 9.87
C GLU A 38 3.69 -10.00 9.39
N ILE A 39 2.52 -10.43 9.84
CA ILE A 39 1.23 -9.81 9.51
C ILE A 39 0.84 -8.83 10.62
N MET A 40 1.23 -7.58 10.44
CA MET A 40 0.87 -6.53 11.41
C MET A 40 -0.57 -6.09 11.22
N CYS A 41 -1.40 -6.31 12.26
CA CYS A 41 -2.78 -5.86 12.31
C CYS A 41 -3.02 -5.01 13.55
N ILE A 42 -3.63 -3.84 13.37
CA ILE A 42 -4.18 -3.02 14.47
C ILE A 42 -5.69 -3.25 14.46
N PRO A 43 -6.19 -4.14 15.34
CA PRO A 43 -7.58 -4.55 15.31
C PRO A 43 -8.49 -3.47 15.92
N ASN A 44 -9.69 -3.35 15.37
CA ASN A 44 -10.79 -2.74 16.09
C ASN A 44 -11.22 -3.67 17.23
N LYS A 45 -11.14 -3.19 18.46
CA LYS A 45 -11.41 -4.01 19.68
C LYS A 45 -12.87 -4.43 19.83
N GLU A 46 -13.80 -3.84 19.09
CA GLU A 46 -15.21 -4.21 19.09
C GLU A 46 -15.48 -5.57 18.42
N TYR A 47 -14.51 -6.10 17.66
CA TYR A 47 -14.67 -7.35 16.93
C TYR A 47 -13.67 -8.41 17.39
N THR A 48 -14.18 -9.61 17.68
CA THR A 48 -13.40 -10.80 18.11
C THR A 48 -13.25 -11.83 16.96
N TYR A 49 -13.16 -11.38 15.75
CA TYR A 49 -13.11 -12.26 14.58
C TYR A 49 -11.67 -12.69 14.24
N LYS A 50 -11.50 -13.94 13.76
CA LYS A 50 -10.18 -14.41 13.27
C LYS A 50 -9.79 -13.61 12.03
N ARG A 51 -8.61 -12.97 12.06
CA ARG A 51 -8.14 -12.07 11.00
C ARG A 51 -7.21 -12.71 10.00
N VAL A 52 -6.59 -13.81 10.39
CA VAL A 52 -5.63 -14.55 9.57
C VAL A 52 -6.08 -16.00 9.50
N TYR A 53 -6.17 -16.56 8.31
CA TYR A 53 -6.54 -17.94 8.06
C TYR A 53 -5.39 -18.66 7.39
N ASP A 54 -5.11 -19.86 7.83
CA ASP A 54 -3.98 -20.68 7.46
C ASP A 54 -4.41 -22.11 7.11
N TYR A 55 -3.59 -22.80 6.35
CA TYR A 55 -3.72 -24.21 6.03
C TYR A 55 -2.33 -24.86 5.96
N TYR A 56 -2.26 -26.19 6.11
CA TYR A 56 -1.02 -26.92 5.91
C TYR A 56 -0.89 -27.35 4.44
N ASP A 57 0.22 -26.99 3.81
CA ASP A 57 0.54 -27.39 2.44
C ASP A 57 1.44 -28.63 2.49
N GLU A 58 0.89 -29.81 2.11
CA GLU A 58 1.59 -31.10 2.15
C GLU A 58 2.78 -31.16 1.18
N LYS A 59 2.74 -30.41 0.06
CA LYS A 59 3.84 -30.40 -0.93
C LYS A 59 5.03 -29.58 -0.46
N GLU A 60 4.76 -28.49 0.21
CA GLU A 60 5.77 -27.56 0.74
C GLU A 60 6.14 -27.89 2.19
N GLU A 61 5.44 -28.86 2.80
CA GLU A 61 5.63 -29.31 4.19
C GLU A 61 5.62 -28.15 5.20
N LYS A 62 4.74 -27.17 4.99
CA LYS A 62 4.65 -25.96 5.83
C LYS A 62 3.23 -25.42 5.96
N VAL A 63 3.01 -24.62 7.01
CA VAL A 63 1.79 -23.83 7.17
C VAL A 63 1.83 -22.65 6.20
N CYS A 64 0.77 -22.48 5.42
CA CYS A 64 0.59 -21.39 4.50
C CYS A 64 -0.60 -20.52 4.92
N LEU A 65 -0.47 -19.21 4.78
CA LEU A 65 -1.58 -18.31 5.03
C LEU A 65 -2.54 -18.31 3.84
N GLU A 66 -3.81 -18.58 4.09
CA GLU A 66 -4.86 -18.67 3.07
C GLU A 66 -5.42 -17.30 2.69
N LYS A 67 -5.92 -16.58 3.71
CA LYS A 67 -6.55 -15.28 3.52
C LYS A 67 -6.41 -14.41 4.76
N LEU A 68 -6.51 -13.10 4.55
CA LEU A 68 -6.59 -12.08 5.59
C LEU A 68 -8.01 -11.52 5.61
N VAL A 69 -8.50 -11.23 6.81
CA VAL A 69 -9.84 -10.64 7.01
C VAL A 69 -9.70 -9.37 7.84
N LEU A 70 -10.15 -8.25 7.30
CA LEU A 70 -10.24 -6.98 8.01
C LEU A 70 -11.67 -6.78 8.50
N CYS A 71 -11.86 -6.75 9.82
CA CYS A 71 -13.11 -6.32 10.42
C CYS A 71 -13.32 -4.81 10.20
N PRO A 72 -14.54 -4.29 10.33
CA PRO A 72 -14.79 -2.85 10.31
C PRO A 72 -13.87 -2.11 11.28
N GLY A 73 -13.16 -1.10 10.80
CA GLY A 73 -12.20 -0.31 11.57
C GLY A 73 -10.81 -0.94 11.77
N ASP A 74 -10.55 -2.14 11.24
CA ASP A 74 -9.20 -2.72 11.29
C ASP A 74 -8.24 -1.99 10.35
N ARG A 75 -6.98 -1.88 10.78
CA ARG A 75 -5.84 -1.51 9.94
C ARG A 75 -4.87 -2.66 9.85
N MET A 76 -4.32 -2.88 8.67
CA MET A 76 -3.37 -3.96 8.43
C MET A 76 -2.27 -3.51 7.48
N LEU A 77 -1.06 -4.01 7.72
CA LEU A 77 0.07 -3.83 6.83
C LEU A 77 0.24 -5.12 6.02
N ILE A 78 -0.08 -5.05 4.72
CA ILE A 78 -0.13 -6.21 3.82
C ILE A 78 1.20 -6.34 3.08
N PRO A 79 1.92 -7.46 3.18
CA PRO A 79 3.13 -7.71 2.43
C PRO A 79 2.85 -7.94 0.93
N THR A 80 3.81 -7.58 0.09
CA THR A 80 3.75 -7.79 -1.36
C THR A 80 4.81 -8.76 -1.86
N SER A 81 5.78 -9.11 -1.03
CA SER A 81 6.97 -9.89 -1.37
C SER A 81 7.77 -9.32 -2.55
N ILE A 82 7.75 -7.99 -2.70
CA ILE A 82 8.48 -7.24 -3.71
C ILE A 82 9.40 -6.21 -3.05
N CYS A 83 10.67 -6.19 -3.49
CA CYS A 83 11.60 -5.08 -3.25
C CYS A 83 11.92 -4.41 -4.59
N MET A 84 12.17 -3.10 -4.59
CA MET A 84 12.48 -2.33 -5.80
C MET A 84 13.75 -1.51 -5.64
N GLU A 85 14.51 -1.40 -6.73
CA GLU A 85 15.60 -0.45 -6.87
C GLU A 85 15.07 0.75 -7.67
N ILE A 86 14.69 1.79 -6.94
CA ILE A 86 14.13 3.01 -7.52
C ILE A 86 15.32 3.89 -7.94
N PRO A 87 15.34 4.41 -9.19
CA PRO A 87 16.38 5.33 -9.63
C PRO A 87 16.43 6.62 -8.79
N GLU A 88 17.62 7.15 -8.60
CA GLU A 88 17.83 8.45 -7.95
C GLU A 88 17.02 9.55 -8.63
N GLY A 89 16.49 10.49 -7.86
CA GLY A 89 15.60 11.55 -8.33
C GLY A 89 14.16 11.11 -8.62
N TYR A 90 13.81 9.87 -8.21
CA TYR A 90 12.45 9.35 -8.30
C TYR A 90 12.01 8.75 -6.97
N GLU A 91 10.70 8.70 -6.78
CA GLU A 91 10.02 8.03 -5.69
C GLU A 91 8.86 7.17 -6.23
N ILE A 92 8.40 6.25 -5.40
CA ILE A 92 7.13 5.55 -5.63
C ILE A 92 6.10 6.06 -4.64
N VAL A 93 4.92 6.41 -5.15
CA VAL A 93 3.75 6.72 -4.33
C VAL A 93 2.77 5.57 -4.40
N ILE A 94 2.40 5.05 -3.24
CA ILE A 94 1.34 4.06 -3.10
C ILE A 94 -0.01 4.76 -3.20
N ARG A 95 -0.88 4.24 -4.07
CA ARG A 95 -2.21 4.80 -4.35
C ARG A 95 -3.32 3.77 -4.17
N PRO A 96 -4.50 4.19 -3.72
CA PRO A 96 -5.67 3.32 -3.70
C PRO A 96 -6.13 2.97 -5.12
N ARG A 97 -6.82 1.84 -5.24
CA ARG A 97 -7.60 1.48 -6.41
C ARG A 97 -9.02 2.00 -6.24
N SER A 98 -9.50 2.80 -7.18
CA SER A 98 -10.81 3.48 -7.11
C SER A 98 -11.98 2.52 -6.87
N GLY A 99 -11.96 1.36 -7.53
CA GLY A 99 -13.01 0.35 -7.37
C GLY A 99 -13.09 -0.21 -5.95
N LEU A 100 -11.96 -0.56 -5.34
CA LEU A 100 -11.91 -1.07 -3.97
C LEU A 100 -12.28 0.02 -2.95
N ALA A 101 -11.76 1.23 -3.14
CA ALA A 101 -12.03 2.34 -2.25
C ALA A 101 -13.53 2.72 -2.22
N PHE A 102 -14.16 2.79 -3.40
CA PHE A 102 -15.55 3.22 -3.51
C PHE A 102 -16.55 2.12 -3.17
N LYS A 103 -16.33 0.88 -3.69
CA LYS A 103 -17.32 -0.21 -3.56
C LYS A 103 -17.20 -1.00 -2.27
N GLU A 104 -15.98 -1.14 -1.76
CA GLU A 104 -15.66 -2.04 -0.65
C GLU A 104 -15.20 -1.30 0.61
N SER A 105 -15.17 0.05 0.57
CA SER A 105 -14.61 0.85 1.68
C SER A 105 -13.18 0.46 2.07
N PHE A 106 -12.45 -0.18 1.15
CA PHE A 106 -11.07 -0.60 1.32
C PHE A 106 -10.14 0.58 1.02
N LEU A 107 -9.68 1.23 2.07
CA LEU A 107 -8.80 2.38 1.96
C LEU A 107 -7.33 1.94 2.03
N VAL A 108 -6.55 2.44 1.10
CA VAL A 108 -5.10 2.33 1.10
C VAL A 108 -4.53 3.65 1.60
N VAL A 109 -3.68 3.59 2.62
CA VAL A 109 -2.96 4.77 3.09
C VAL A 109 -1.90 5.11 2.04
N THR A 110 -1.99 6.34 1.51
CA THR A 110 -0.96 6.83 0.59
C THR A 110 0.37 6.92 1.32
N GLY A 111 1.40 6.33 0.75
CA GLY A 111 2.76 6.31 1.30
C GLY A 111 3.77 6.57 0.21
N THR A 112 4.92 7.09 0.60
CA THR A 112 6.09 7.28 -0.26
C THR A 112 7.10 6.18 0.01
N ILE A 113 7.72 5.67 -1.04
CA ILE A 113 8.87 4.77 -1.00
C ILE A 113 10.05 5.51 -1.61
N ASP A 114 11.04 5.76 -0.80
CA ASP A 114 12.25 6.51 -1.17
C ASP A 114 13.16 5.71 -2.10
N CYS A 115 13.97 6.41 -2.88
CA CYS A 115 14.86 5.77 -3.87
C CYS A 115 15.95 4.90 -3.25
N ASP A 116 16.33 5.11 -2.00
CA ASP A 116 17.32 4.34 -1.25
C ASP A 116 16.73 3.18 -0.44
N TYR A 117 15.39 3.05 -0.37
CA TYR A 117 14.74 1.91 0.28
C TYR A 117 14.94 0.62 -0.52
N ARG A 118 15.38 -0.45 0.14
CA ARG A 118 15.61 -1.77 -0.47
C ARG A 118 14.82 -2.90 0.20
N GLY A 119 14.03 -2.57 1.21
CA GLY A 119 13.20 -3.53 1.91
C GLY A 119 11.96 -3.95 1.09
N GLU A 120 11.21 -4.90 1.64
CA GLU A 120 9.92 -5.30 1.10
C GLU A 120 8.92 -4.14 1.15
N ILE A 121 8.16 -3.96 0.08
CA ILE A 121 7.06 -3.00 0.03
C ILE A 121 5.84 -3.59 0.71
N PHE A 122 5.34 -2.89 1.72
CA PHE A 122 4.10 -3.21 2.40
C PHE A 122 3.03 -2.18 2.06
N ILE A 123 1.78 -2.62 2.04
CA ILE A 123 0.63 -1.77 1.77
C ILE A 123 -0.18 -1.60 3.06
N SER A 124 -0.21 -0.38 3.58
CA SER A 124 -1.06 -0.04 4.73
C SER A 124 -2.50 0.15 4.28
N VAL A 125 -3.40 -0.64 4.86
CA VAL A 125 -4.81 -0.66 4.49
C VAL A 125 -5.71 -0.45 5.71
N TYR A 126 -6.92 0.06 5.46
CA TYR A 126 -7.91 0.32 6.47
C TYR A 126 -9.30 -0.06 5.95
N ASN A 127 -10.05 -0.84 6.73
CA ASN A 127 -11.45 -1.11 6.45
C ASN A 127 -12.33 0.02 7.01
N ASN A 128 -12.78 0.91 6.15
CA ASN A 128 -13.62 2.06 6.50
C ASN A 128 -15.13 1.73 6.48
N SER A 129 -15.52 0.48 6.25
CA SER A 129 -16.92 0.06 6.41
C SER A 129 -17.33 0.10 7.89
N LYS A 130 -18.59 0.34 8.14
CA LYS A 130 -19.18 0.24 9.49
C LYS A 130 -19.66 -1.16 9.83
N ARG A 131 -19.83 -2.04 8.83
CA ARG A 131 -20.48 -3.35 9.00
C ARG A 131 -19.82 -4.49 8.24
N ASP A 132 -19.18 -4.18 7.09
CA ASP A 132 -18.74 -5.21 6.17
C ASP A 132 -17.31 -5.63 6.44
N PHE A 133 -17.06 -6.92 6.40
CA PHE A 133 -15.73 -7.51 6.47
C PHE A 133 -15.09 -7.49 5.10
N ILE A 134 -13.80 -7.23 5.03
CA ILE A 134 -13.04 -7.28 3.78
C ILE A 134 -12.12 -8.49 3.83
N THR A 135 -12.23 -9.35 2.83
CA THR A 135 -11.34 -10.51 2.66
C THR A 135 -10.31 -10.21 1.59
N ILE A 136 -9.05 -10.52 1.89
CA ILE A 136 -7.93 -10.39 0.96
C ILE A 136 -7.32 -11.78 0.78
N ASN A 137 -7.19 -12.22 -0.46
CA ASN A 137 -6.52 -13.46 -0.83
C ASN A 137 -5.12 -13.17 -1.36
N ASN A 138 -4.26 -14.19 -1.39
CA ASN A 138 -2.98 -14.05 -2.07
C ASN A 138 -3.19 -13.69 -3.54
N LEU A 139 -2.33 -12.82 -4.07
CA LEU A 139 -2.36 -12.28 -5.43
C LEU A 139 -3.54 -11.35 -5.74
N ASP A 140 -4.37 -10.99 -4.76
CA ASP A 140 -5.35 -9.91 -4.95
C ASP A 140 -4.62 -8.59 -5.21
N ARG A 141 -5.11 -7.83 -6.20
CA ARG A 141 -4.60 -6.49 -6.51
C ARG A 141 -5.18 -5.50 -5.51
N ILE A 142 -4.38 -5.10 -4.54
CA ILE A 142 -4.83 -4.30 -3.38
C ILE A 142 -4.52 -2.81 -3.51
N ALA A 143 -3.49 -2.44 -4.27
CA ALA A 143 -3.05 -1.06 -4.42
C ALA A 143 -2.47 -0.82 -5.81
N GLN A 144 -2.02 0.41 -6.03
CA GLN A 144 -1.29 0.82 -7.23
C GLN A 144 -0.02 1.55 -6.83
N VAL A 145 1.03 1.39 -7.63
CA VAL A 145 2.30 2.12 -7.51
C VAL A 145 2.41 3.15 -8.63
N LYS A 146 2.74 4.39 -8.27
CA LYS A 146 2.99 5.48 -9.21
C LYS A 146 4.43 5.93 -9.06
N PHE A 147 5.19 5.90 -10.16
CA PHE A 147 6.50 6.53 -10.23
C PHE A 147 6.34 8.02 -10.49
N GLN A 148 7.07 8.84 -9.75
CA GLN A 148 7.15 10.28 -9.98
C GLN A 148 8.54 10.80 -9.62
N LYS A 149 8.88 12.00 -10.11
CA LYS A 149 10.11 12.69 -9.73
C LYS A 149 10.03 13.12 -8.27
N ALA A 150 11.15 12.97 -7.56
CA ALA A 150 11.35 13.48 -6.22
C ALA A 150 12.37 14.60 -6.31
N GLU A 151 11.94 15.84 -6.06
CA GLU A 151 12.81 17.00 -6.01
C GLU A 151 13.17 17.30 -4.57
N GLN A 152 14.45 17.44 -4.29
CA GLN A 152 14.95 17.85 -2.98
C GLN A 152 15.29 19.35 -3.02
N CYS A 153 14.90 20.07 -1.97
CA CYS A 153 15.23 21.48 -1.80
C CYS A 153 16.16 21.67 -0.61
N GLU A 154 17.00 22.65 -0.68
CA GLU A 154 17.71 23.17 0.47
C GLU A 154 16.76 24.12 1.24
N PHE A 155 16.54 23.85 2.51
CA PHE A 155 15.73 24.72 3.37
C PHE A 155 16.65 25.75 4.03
N ILE A 156 16.40 27.04 3.74
CA ILE A 156 17.13 28.16 4.33
C ILE A 156 16.15 29.03 5.14
N GLU A 157 16.60 29.50 6.28
CA GLU A 157 15.86 30.50 7.07
C GLU A 157 15.93 31.87 6.38
N GLY A 158 14.78 32.60 6.30
CA GLY A 158 14.73 33.88 5.66
C GLY A 158 13.35 34.54 5.76
N GLU A 159 13.28 35.80 5.41
CA GLU A 159 12.03 36.53 5.29
C GLU A 159 11.28 36.05 4.04
N LEU A 160 9.95 35.91 4.17
CA LEU A 160 9.09 35.56 3.05
C LEU A 160 8.63 36.81 2.31
N SER A 161 8.49 36.70 1.00
CA SER A 161 7.91 37.74 0.16
C SER A 161 6.41 37.86 0.39
N ASP A 162 5.87 39.10 0.30
CA ASP A 162 4.45 39.34 0.34
C ASP A 162 3.74 38.77 -0.90
N THR A 163 2.50 38.31 -0.69
CA THR A 163 1.62 37.85 -1.78
C THR A 163 0.21 38.37 -1.57
N GLU A 164 -0.60 38.43 -2.64
CA GLU A 164 -2.02 38.80 -2.56
C GLU A 164 -2.81 37.93 -1.56
N ARG A 165 -2.44 36.65 -1.43
CA ARG A 165 -3.08 35.75 -0.50
C ARG A 165 -2.61 35.91 0.95
N GLY A 166 -1.37 36.30 1.16
CA GLY A 166 -0.73 36.42 2.48
C GLY A 166 -0.86 35.14 3.28
N ASP A 167 -1.33 35.19 4.50
CA ASP A 167 -1.55 34.13 5.45
C ASP A 167 -2.96 33.50 5.35
N GLY A 168 -3.77 33.89 4.38
CA GLY A 168 -5.13 33.40 4.16
C GLY A 168 -5.20 31.88 3.88
N GLY A 169 -5.85 31.11 4.79
CA GLY A 169 -6.08 29.68 4.69
C GLY A 169 -7.56 29.32 4.93
N PHE A 170 -7.88 28.03 5.02
CA PHE A 170 -9.15 27.45 5.49
C PHE A 170 -10.44 28.17 5.05
N GLY A 171 -10.59 28.38 3.75
CA GLY A 171 -11.80 29.03 3.19
C GLY A 171 -11.66 30.53 2.95
N HIS A 172 -10.44 31.07 2.93
CA HIS A 172 -10.15 32.49 2.62
C HIS A 172 -10.83 32.98 1.34
N THR A 173 -11.03 32.12 0.33
CA THR A 173 -11.69 32.49 -0.94
C THR A 173 -13.23 32.38 -0.91
N GLY A 174 -13.80 32.11 0.26
CA GLY A 174 -15.26 31.96 0.42
C GLY A 174 -15.79 30.59 -0.08
N LYS A 175 -17.10 30.45 -0.03
CA LYS A 175 -17.85 29.32 -0.65
C LYS A 175 -18.43 29.77 -1.98
#